data_d136a7aa9ddcb5387cf7a3b6939b9cd0
#
_entry.id   d136a7aa9ddcb5387cf7a3b6939b9cd0
#
_cell.length_a   1.000
_cell.length_b   1.000
_cell.length_c   1.000
_cell.angle_alpha   90.00
_cell.angle_beta   90.00
_cell.angle_gamma   90.00
#
_symmetry.space_group_name_H-M   'P 1'
#
loop_
_entity.id
_entity.type
_entity.pdbx_description
1 polymer ?
#
loop_
_entity_poly.entity_id
_entity_poly.type
_entity_poly.pdbx_seq_one_letter_code
_entity_poly.pdbx_strand_id
1 'polypeptide(L)'
;LDIRFDNAGVDYGTRTALFPLNLTLQERRIGVIGLNGSGKTTFARLINGLVKPTTGRVLVDGLDTVGNASEVLGKVGYIFQSPQNQIILPIVRDDIAYGLKARGYDKTQIEAAVEGILGRFGVGHLGARRAHELSGGELQMAALCSVLVTGPDILILDEPTNQLDLKNRALVRKTMMELPESIIVISHDLPLLEDFERVLLFDQGRLVADAPAEEAIARYRGMAG
;
A
#
# COMPACT_ATOMS: atom_id res chain seq x y z
N LEU A 1 1.24 7.77 -12.73
CA LEU A 1 0.54 8.08 -11.49
C LEU A 1 -0.04 9.48 -11.54
N ASP A 2 -1.33 9.64 -11.38
CA ASP A 2 -2.01 10.91 -11.14
C ASP A 2 -3.13 10.68 -10.11
N ILE A 3 -2.87 11.00 -8.84
CA ILE A 3 -3.87 10.90 -7.78
C ILE A 3 -4.23 12.32 -7.35
N ARG A 4 -5.52 12.64 -7.34
CA ARG A 4 -6.02 13.96 -6.96
C ARG A 4 -7.05 13.86 -5.85
N PHE A 5 -6.85 14.66 -4.84
CA PHE A 5 -7.80 14.93 -3.78
C PHE A 5 -8.42 16.31 -4.03
N ASP A 6 -9.70 16.37 -4.34
CA ASP A 6 -10.47 17.59 -4.56
C ASP A 6 -11.33 17.83 -3.31
N ASN A 7 -10.85 18.63 -2.37
CA ASN A 7 -11.50 18.92 -1.09
C ASN A 7 -11.96 17.65 -0.37
N ALA A 8 -11.16 16.57 -0.46
CA ALA A 8 -11.52 15.25 0.05
C ALA A 8 -11.24 15.14 1.54
N GLY A 9 -12.25 14.72 2.30
CA GLY A 9 -12.17 14.51 3.74
C GLY A 9 -13.04 13.36 4.22
N VAL A 10 -12.79 12.90 5.46
CA VAL A 10 -13.54 11.82 6.10
C VAL A 10 -13.92 12.22 7.51
N ASP A 11 -15.21 12.29 7.76
CA ASP A 11 -15.82 12.53 9.06
C ASP A 11 -16.75 11.38 9.44
N TYR A 12 -16.54 10.80 10.61
CA TYR A 12 -17.38 9.73 11.15
C TYR A 12 -18.44 10.25 12.12
N GLY A 13 -18.68 11.57 12.16
CA GLY A 13 -19.65 12.22 13.03
C GLY A 13 -19.15 12.46 14.45
N THR A 14 -18.54 11.48 15.09
CA THR A 14 -17.92 11.61 16.42
C THR A 14 -16.45 12.05 16.34
N ARG A 15 -15.82 11.90 15.16
CA ARG A 15 -14.42 12.22 14.92
C ARG A 15 -14.16 12.47 13.45
N THR A 16 -13.52 13.57 13.15
CA THR A 16 -12.92 13.82 11.83
C THR A 16 -11.61 13.03 11.71
N ALA A 17 -11.58 12.02 10.84
CA ALA A 17 -10.41 11.18 10.61
C ALA A 17 -9.43 11.82 9.64
N LEU A 18 -9.94 12.60 8.67
CA LEU A 18 -9.16 13.37 7.72
C LEU A 18 -9.91 14.66 7.40
N PHE A 19 -9.31 15.79 7.70
CA PHE A 19 -9.84 17.09 7.30
C PHE A 19 -9.76 17.24 5.79
N PRO A 20 -10.73 17.97 5.17
CA PRO A 20 -10.71 18.19 3.73
C PRO A 20 -9.37 18.77 3.24
N LEU A 21 -8.79 18.14 2.23
CA LEU A 21 -7.54 18.57 1.63
C LEU A 21 -7.61 18.58 0.10
N ASN A 22 -6.80 19.42 -0.50
CA ASN A 22 -6.52 19.43 -1.93
C ASN A 22 -5.07 19.02 -2.12
N LEU A 23 -4.84 17.97 -2.91
CA LEU A 23 -3.51 17.39 -3.09
C LEU A 23 -3.44 16.69 -4.45
N THR A 24 -2.30 16.81 -5.12
CA THR A 24 -1.99 16.01 -6.32
C THR A 24 -0.70 15.26 -6.09
N LEU A 25 -0.69 13.97 -6.42
CA LEU A 25 0.44 13.07 -6.28
C LEU A 25 0.81 12.52 -7.66
N GLN A 26 2.07 12.72 -8.06
CA GLN A 26 2.59 12.29 -9.37
C GLN A 26 3.96 11.60 -9.26
N GLU A 27 4.58 11.66 -8.09
CA GLU A 27 5.87 11.09 -7.81
C GLU A 27 5.77 9.56 -7.72
N ARG A 28 6.83 8.89 -8.13
CA ARG A 28 6.86 7.42 -8.19
C ARG A 28 7.02 6.79 -6.80
N ARG A 29 7.65 7.50 -5.87
CA ARG A 29 7.92 7.04 -4.50
C ARG A 29 7.45 8.09 -3.51
N ILE A 30 6.35 7.80 -2.80
CA ILE A 30 5.73 8.72 -1.85
C ILE A 30 5.68 8.06 -0.48
N GLY A 31 6.26 8.73 0.51
CA GLY A 31 6.16 8.35 1.92
C GLY A 31 5.00 9.04 2.62
N VAL A 32 4.40 8.38 3.59
CA VAL A 32 3.36 8.94 4.46
C VAL A 32 3.72 8.67 5.90
N ILE A 33 3.99 9.71 6.67
CA ILE A 33 4.42 9.63 8.08
C ILE A 33 3.47 10.40 9.00
N GLY A 34 3.60 10.17 10.30
CA GLY A 34 2.80 10.83 11.34
C GLY A 34 2.51 9.90 12.52
N LEU A 35 2.06 10.44 13.64
CA LEU A 35 1.73 9.67 14.84
C LEU A 35 0.56 8.71 14.62
N ASN A 36 0.39 7.76 15.55
CA ASN A 36 -0.76 6.86 15.52
C ASN A 36 -2.07 7.66 15.62
N GLY A 37 -3.03 7.31 14.77
CA GLY A 37 -4.30 8.01 14.71
C GLY A 37 -4.29 9.36 13.97
N SER A 38 -3.19 9.73 13.29
CA SER A 38 -3.08 10.99 12.55
C SER A 38 -3.82 11.01 11.20
N GLY A 39 -4.45 9.91 10.77
CA GLY A 39 -5.24 9.86 9.54
C GLY A 39 -4.57 9.17 8.35
N LYS A 40 -3.31 8.71 8.45
CA LYS A 40 -2.54 8.09 7.36
C LYS A 40 -3.25 6.92 6.65
N THR A 41 -3.72 5.95 7.42
CA THR A 41 -4.44 4.78 6.89
C THR A 41 -5.76 5.20 6.23
N THR A 42 -6.47 6.19 6.77
CA THR A 42 -7.69 6.74 6.15
C THR A 42 -7.36 7.41 4.82
N PHE A 43 -6.31 8.24 4.78
CA PHE A 43 -5.80 8.86 3.57
C PHE A 43 -5.47 7.82 2.50
N ALA A 44 -4.71 6.79 2.84
CA ALA A 44 -4.34 5.73 1.90
C ALA A 44 -5.54 4.92 1.40
N ARG A 45 -6.51 4.64 2.29
CA ARG A 45 -7.74 3.91 1.93
C ARG A 45 -8.73 4.70 1.08
N LEU A 46 -8.63 6.01 1.04
CA LEU A 46 -9.36 6.84 0.09
C LEU A 46 -8.88 6.60 -1.35
N ILE A 47 -7.58 6.36 -1.54
CA ILE A 47 -6.97 6.19 -2.86
C ILE A 47 -7.45 4.91 -3.55
N ASN A 48 -7.62 3.82 -2.81
CA ASN A 48 -8.10 2.56 -3.37
C ASN A 48 -9.62 2.35 -3.22
N GLY A 49 -10.35 3.35 -2.70
CA GLY A 49 -11.80 3.28 -2.52
C GLY A 49 -12.29 2.40 -1.36
N LEU A 50 -11.40 1.86 -0.51
CA LEU A 50 -11.78 1.12 0.71
C LEU A 50 -12.48 2.02 1.75
N VAL A 51 -12.17 3.31 1.73
CA VAL A 51 -12.90 4.34 2.47
C VAL A 51 -13.46 5.33 1.46
N LYS A 52 -14.73 5.71 1.61
CA LYS A 52 -15.36 6.74 0.80
C LYS A 52 -15.19 8.10 1.46
N PRO A 53 -14.87 9.16 0.70
CA PRO A 53 -14.84 10.51 1.26
C PRO A 53 -16.26 10.93 1.70
N THR A 54 -16.36 11.62 2.82
CA THR A 54 -17.62 12.23 3.27
C THR A 54 -17.81 13.63 2.70
N THR A 55 -16.71 14.25 2.28
CA THR A 55 -16.68 15.53 1.54
C THR A 55 -15.70 15.42 0.38
N GLY A 56 -15.97 16.13 -0.71
CA GLY A 56 -15.11 16.13 -1.88
C GLY A 56 -15.04 14.79 -2.59
N ARG A 57 -13.95 14.55 -3.31
CA ARG A 57 -13.70 13.31 -4.05
C ARG A 57 -12.21 13.02 -4.19
N VAL A 58 -11.89 11.75 -4.52
CA VAL A 58 -10.54 11.33 -4.89
C VAL A 58 -10.58 10.71 -6.27
N LEU A 59 -9.63 11.09 -7.11
CA LEU A 59 -9.47 10.57 -8.47
C LEU A 59 -8.13 9.86 -8.59
N VAL A 60 -8.10 8.73 -9.28
CA VAL A 60 -6.89 7.97 -9.63
C VAL A 60 -6.85 7.83 -11.16
N ASP A 61 -5.87 8.45 -11.81
CA ASP A 61 -5.77 8.53 -13.28
C ASP A 61 -7.10 8.98 -13.92
N GLY A 62 -7.78 9.96 -13.30
CA GLY A 62 -9.06 10.50 -13.74
C GLY A 62 -10.30 9.69 -13.34
N LEU A 63 -10.14 8.50 -12.74
CA LEU A 63 -11.23 7.64 -12.26
C LEU A 63 -11.63 8.01 -10.84
N ASP A 64 -12.91 8.26 -10.59
CA ASP A 64 -13.43 8.53 -9.25
C ASP A 64 -13.43 7.25 -8.39
N THR A 65 -12.84 7.31 -7.20
CA THR A 65 -12.67 6.14 -6.32
C THR A 65 -14.00 5.56 -5.80
N VAL A 66 -15.10 6.30 -5.90
CA VAL A 66 -16.44 5.85 -5.54
C VAL A 66 -17.23 5.43 -6.78
N GLY A 67 -17.24 6.27 -7.82
CA GLY A 67 -18.00 6.03 -9.05
C GLY A 67 -17.41 4.92 -9.91
N ASN A 68 -16.09 4.80 -9.94
CA ASN A 68 -15.33 3.81 -10.73
C ASN A 68 -14.59 2.79 -9.84
N ALA A 69 -15.17 2.40 -8.70
CA ALA A 69 -14.48 1.61 -7.68
C ALA A 69 -13.84 0.32 -8.21
N SER A 70 -14.51 -0.41 -9.11
CA SER A 70 -13.99 -1.65 -9.70
C SER A 70 -12.74 -1.41 -10.56
N GLU A 71 -12.72 -0.33 -11.35
CA GLU A 71 -11.61 0.03 -12.22
C GLU A 71 -10.41 0.51 -11.38
N VAL A 72 -10.69 1.31 -10.33
CA VAL A 72 -9.67 1.77 -9.38
C VAL A 72 -9.03 0.60 -8.62
N LEU A 73 -9.82 -0.37 -8.15
CA LEU A 73 -9.33 -1.61 -7.53
C LEU A 73 -8.49 -2.47 -8.49
N GLY A 74 -8.70 -2.32 -9.81
CA GLY A 74 -7.86 -2.92 -10.83
C GLY A 74 -6.46 -2.31 -10.91
N LYS A 75 -6.35 -1.00 -10.64
CA LYS A 75 -5.12 -0.21 -10.75
C LYS A 75 -4.34 -0.08 -9.45
N VAL A 76 -5.01 -0.11 -8.31
CA VAL A 76 -4.41 0.19 -6.99
C VAL A 76 -4.40 -1.06 -6.13
N GLY A 77 -3.22 -1.66 -5.97
CA GLY A 77 -2.97 -2.71 -4.99
C GLY A 77 -2.77 -2.13 -3.59
N TYR A 78 -3.27 -2.84 -2.57
CA TYR A 78 -3.12 -2.44 -1.17
C TYR A 78 -2.58 -3.60 -0.34
N ILE A 79 -1.48 -3.37 0.38
CA ILE A 79 -0.89 -4.30 1.34
C ILE A 79 -1.21 -3.80 2.74
N PHE A 80 -1.93 -4.62 3.50
CA PHE A 80 -2.33 -4.29 4.87
C PHE A 80 -1.16 -4.42 5.86
N GLN A 81 -1.22 -3.65 6.94
CA GLN A 81 -0.24 -3.65 8.03
C GLN A 81 0.05 -5.05 8.59
N SER A 82 -0.95 -5.92 8.60
CA SER A 82 -0.86 -7.31 9.08
C SER A 82 -0.99 -8.25 7.89
N PRO A 83 0.10 -8.91 7.45
CA PRO A 83 0.06 -9.81 6.29
C PRO A 83 -0.93 -10.98 6.48
N GLN A 84 -1.20 -11.38 7.74
CA GLN A 84 -2.21 -12.38 8.07
C GLN A 84 -3.63 -11.97 7.64
N ASN A 85 -3.91 -10.68 7.59
CA ASN A 85 -5.21 -10.15 7.13
C ASN A 85 -5.29 -10.08 5.60
N GLN A 86 -4.16 -10.21 4.91
CA GLN A 86 -4.08 -10.22 3.45
C GLN A 86 -4.37 -11.60 2.87
N ILE A 87 -3.79 -12.64 3.47
CA ILE A 87 -3.88 -14.02 2.99
C ILE A 87 -5.21 -14.62 3.46
N ILE A 88 -6.05 -15.02 2.51
CA ILE A 88 -7.40 -15.55 2.74
C ILE A 88 -7.40 -17.09 2.69
N LEU A 89 -6.63 -17.67 1.77
CA LEU A 89 -6.61 -19.11 1.55
C LEU A 89 -5.41 -19.77 2.25
N PRO A 90 -5.57 -21.02 2.71
CA PRO A 90 -4.54 -21.69 3.51
C PRO A 90 -3.24 -21.97 2.73
N ILE A 91 -3.31 -22.18 1.42
CA ILE A 91 -2.15 -22.47 0.56
C ILE A 91 -1.76 -21.23 -0.20
N VAL A 92 -0.48 -20.86 -0.14
CA VAL A 92 0.06 -19.62 -0.75
C VAL A 92 -0.26 -19.50 -2.24
N ARG A 93 -0.04 -20.55 -3.02
CA ARG A 93 -0.33 -20.59 -4.46
C ARG A 93 -1.81 -20.36 -4.75
N ASP A 94 -2.70 -20.93 -3.96
CA ASP A 94 -4.14 -20.78 -4.15
C ASP A 94 -4.59 -19.36 -3.84
N ASP A 95 -4.00 -18.75 -2.81
CA ASP A 95 -4.26 -17.36 -2.42
C ASP A 95 -3.81 -16.37 -3.52
N ILE A 96 -2.59 -16.54 -4.02
CA ILE A 96 -2.09 -15.74 -5.16
C ILE A 96 -3.02 -15.90 -6.37
N ALA A 97 -3.47 -17.12 -6.67
CA ALA A 97 -4.39 -17.40 -7.78
C ALA A 97 -5.79 -16.79 -7.59
N TYR A 98 -6.21 -16.53 -6.35
CA TYR A 98 -7.58 -16.13 -6.02
C TYR A 98 -7.99 -14.81 -6.71
N GLY A 99 -7.12 -13.80 -6.67
CA GLY A 99 -7.39 -12.52 -7.33
C GLY A 99 -7.57 -12.61 -8.84
N LEU A 100 -6.83 -13.51 -9.50
CA LEU A 100 -6.94 -13.75 -10.95
C LEU A 100 -8.21 -14.51 -11.30
N LYS A 101 -8.59 -15.52 -10.48
CA LYS A 101 -9.87 -16.25 -10.64
C LYS A 101 -11.06 -15.29 -10.58
N ALA A 102 -11.07 -14.37 -9.62
CA ALA A 102 -12.12 -13.36 -9.48
C ALA A 102 -12.23 -12.42 -10.69
N ARG A 103 -11.14 -12.26 -11.45
CA ARG A 103 -11.07 -11.46 -12.68
C ARG A 103 -11.37 -12.27 -13.96
N GLY A 104 -11.70 -13.56 -13.85
CA GLY A 104 -12.11 -14.42 -14.97
C GLY A 104 -10.96 -14.96 -15.82
N TYR A 105 -9.71 -14.96 -15.31
CA TYR A 105 -8.59 -15.60 -16.01
C TYR A 105 -8.78 -17.11 -16.09
N ASP A 106 -8.37 -17.72 -17.21
CA ASP A 106 -8.39 -19.16 -17.35
C ASP A 106 -7.27 -19.85 -16.53
N LYS A 107 -7.40 -21.18 -16.39
CA LYS A 107 -6.48 -21.97 -15.58
C LYS A 107 -5.02 -21.84 -16.03
N THR A 108 -4.77 -21.85 -17.32
CA THR A 108 -3.42 -21.79 -17.89
C THR A 108 -2.78 -20.42 -17.65
N GLN A 109 -3.56 -19.35 -17.81
CA GLN A 109 -3.13 -17.98 -17.52
C GLN A 109 -2.81 -17.81 -16.03
N ILE A 110 -3.64 -18.36 -15.14
CA ILE A 110 -3.43 -18.30 -13.70
C ILE A 110 -2.15 -19.05 -13.31
N GLU A 111 -1.97 -20.28 -13.79
CA GLU A 111 -0.77 -21.06 -13.49
C GLU A 111 0.50 -20.33 -13.94
N ALA A 112 0.52 -19.80 -15.15
CA ALA A 112 1.66 -19.04 -15.68
C ALA A 112 1.94 -17.75 -14.86
N ALA A 113 0.89 -17.01 -14.48
CA ALA A 113 1.02 -15.79 -13.69
C ALA A 113 1.54 -16.07 -12.27
N VAL A 114 1.03 -17.12 -11.62
CA VAL A 114 1.47 -17.54 -10.28
C VAL A 114 2.93 -17.97 -10.29
N GLU A 115 3.34 -18.80 -11.27
CA GLU A 115 4.76 -19.20 -11.41
C GLU A 115 5.63 -17.97 -11.71
N GLY A 116 5.18 -17.10 -12.58
CA GLY A 116 5.89 -15.88 -12.94
C GLY A 116 6.14 -14.96 -11.74
N ILE A 117 5.12 -14.70 -10.91
CA ILE A 117 5.27 -13.81 -9.75
C ILE A 117 6.13 -14.44 -8.66
N LEU A 118 5.95 -15.73 -8.36
CA LEU A 118 6.78 -16.44 -7.41
C LEU A 118 8.25 -16.51 -7.85
N GLY A 119 8.48 -16.72 -9.16
CA GLY A 119 9.82 -16.70 -9.76
C GLY A 119 10.45 -15.30 -9.72
N ARG A 120 9.69 -14.23 -10.02
CA ARG A 120 10.16 -12.82 -9.95
C ARG A 120 10.76 -12.48 -8.59
N PHE A 121 10.19 -12.98 -7.51
CA PHE A 121 10.66 -12.73 -6.14
C PHE A 121 11.55 -13.84 -5.56
N GLY A 122 11.84 -14.91 -6.32
CA GLY A 122 12.66 -16.02 -5.85
C GLY A 122 12.03 -16.84 -4.70
N VAL A 123 10.70 -16.80 -4.59
CA VAL A 123 9.94 -17.44 -3.51
C VAL A 123 9.10 -18.63 -3.98
N GLY A 124 9.48 -19.29 -5.06
CA GLY A 124 8.78 -20.45 -5.62
C GLY A 124 8.55 -21.58 -4.60
N HIS A 125 9.48 -21.76 -3.64
CA HIS A 125 9.38 -22.73 -2.56
C HIS A 125 8.22 -22.46 -1.58
N LEU A 126 7.67 -21.25 -1.55
CA LEU A 126 6.52 -20.93 -0.70
C LEU A 126 5.19 -21.38 -1.29
N GLY A 127 5.11 -21.57 -2.62
CA GLY A 127 3.84 -21.79 -3.31
C GLY A 127 3.00 -22.96 -2.78
N ALA A 128 3.64 -24.08 -2.39
CA ALA A 128 2.95 -25.24 -1.84
C ALA A 128 2.80 -25.20 -0.31
N ARG A 129 3.35 -24.19 0.37
CA ARG A 129 3.31 -24.09 1.84
C ARG A 129 1.99 -23.50 2.34
N ARG A 130 1.67 -23.79 3.58
CA ARG A 130 0.54 -23.20 4.28
C ARG A 130 0.94 -21.84 4.86
N ALA A 131 0.06 -20.84 4.76
CA ALA A 131 0.32 -19.49 5.22
C ALA A 131 0.72 -19.41 6.71
N HIS A 132 0.13 -20.24 7.56
CA HIS A 132 0.44 -20.26 9.00
C HIS A 132 1.81 -20.90 9.35
N GLU A 133 2.47 -21.54 8.39
CA GLU A 133 3.81 -22.13 8.56
C GLU A 133 4.92 -21.15 8.14
N LEU A 134 4.55 -19.99 7.60
CA LEU A 134 5.50 -19.02 7.10
C LEU A 134 6.04 -18.12 8.22
N SER A 135 7.32 -17.77 8.12
CA SER A 135 7.90 -16.68 8.91
C SER A 135 7.26 -15.33 8.51
N GLY A 136 7.39 -14.32 9.35
CA GLY A 136 6.84 -12.98 9.06
C GLY A 136 7.30 -12.41 7.72
N GLY A 137 8.59 -12.57 7.38
CA GLY A 137 9.13 -12.13 6.10
C GLY A 137 8.60 -12.93 4.90
N GLU A 138 8.51 -14.26 5.03
CA GLU A 138 7.91 -15.11 3.98
C GLU A 138 6.43 -14.78 3.76
N LEU A 139 5.69 -14.51 4.83
CA LEU A 139 4.28 -14.13 4.76
C LEU A 139 4.10 -12.77 4.09
N GLN A 140 4.99 -11.80 4.39
CA GLN A 140 5.00 -10.50 3.73
C GLN A 140 5.28 -10.63 2.23
N MET A 141 6.23 -11.50 1.84
CA MET A 141 6.50 -11.77 0.42
C MET A 141 5.33 -12.46 -0.28
N ALA A 142 4.65 -13.39 0.39
CA ALA A 142 3.45 -14.03 -0.13
C ALA A 142 2.32 -12.99 -0.34
N ALA A 143 2.10 -12.08 0.62
CA ALA A 143 1.13 -10.99 0.51
C ALA A 143 1.45 -10.04 -0.65
N LEU A 144 2.73 -9.70 -0.86
CA LEU A 144 3.17 -8.92 -2.02
C LEU A 144 2.84 -9.65 -3.33
N CYS A 145 3.15 -10.95 -3.43
CA CYS A 145 2.83 -11.75 -4.61
C CYS A 145 1.32 -11.79 -4.89
N SER A 146 0.47 -11.97 -3.85
CA SER A 146 -0.99 -12.03 -4.00
C SER A 146 -1.60 -10.74 -4.56
N VAL A 147 -0.97 -9.59 -4.28
CA VAL A 147 -1.42 -8.30 -4.84
C VAL A 147 -0.80 -8.03 -6.21
N LEU A 148 0.51 -8.19 -6.33
CA LEU A 148 1.24 -7.83 -7.56
C LEU A 148 0.93 -8.75 -8.74
N VAL A 149 0.48 -9.99 -8.52
CA VAL A 149 0.07 -10.90 -9.60
C VAL A 149 -1.08 -10.33 -10.44
N THR A 150 -1.88 -9.44 -9.87
CA THR A 150 -2.98 -8.78 -10.58
C THR A 150 -2.56 -7.61 -11.46
N GLY A 151 -1.27 -7.24 -11.45
CA GLY A 151 -0.69 -6.17 -12.28
C GLY A 151 -1.19 -4.76 -11.94
N PRO A 152 -1.17 -4.32 -10.68
CA PRO A 152 -1.55 -2.96 -10.34
C PRO A 152 -0.51 -1.96 -10.86
N ASP A 153 -0.95 -0.73 -11.22
CA ASP A 153 -0.06 0.37 -11.59
C ASP A 153 0.52 1.07 -10.34
N ILE A 154 -0.25 1.03 -9.25
CA ILE A 154 0.04 1.70 -7.97
C ILE A 154 -0.03 0.67 -6.85
N LEU A 155 0.96 0.66 -5.96
CA LEU A 155 0.99 -0.17 -4.78
C LEU A 155 1.04 0.69 -3.52
N ILE A 156 0.06 0.50 -2.65
CA ILE A 156 0.03 1.12 -1.32
C ILE A 156 0.47 0.08 -0.29
N LEU A 157 1.44 0.42 0.53
CA LEU A 157 1.92 -0.44 1.61
C LEU A 157 1.70 0.26 2.96
N ASP A 158 0.88 -0.35 3.80
CA ASP A 158 0.58 0.15 5.14
C ASP A 158 1.48 -0.56 6.15
N GLU A 159 2.52 0.12 6.66
CA GLU A 159 3.50 -0.37 7.63
C GLU A 159 4.19 -1.70 7.22
N PRO A 160 4.79 -1.79 6.01
CA PRO A 160 5.25 -3.06 5.43
C PRO A 160 6.42 -3.72 6.18
N THR A 161 7.11 -2.99 7.05
CA THR A 161 8.26 -3.49 7.84
C THR A 161 7.91 -3.75 9.30
N ASN A 162 6.63 -3.52 9.67
CA ASN A 162 6.21 -3.74 11.05
C ASN A 162 6.38 -5.21 11.45
N GLN A 163 6.89 -5.43 12.67
CA GLN A 163 7.16 -6.78 13.25
C GLN A 163 8.19 -7.63 12.48
N LEU A 164 8.89 -7.08 11.49
CA LEU A 164 9.97 -7.78 10.80
C LEU A 164 11.31 -7.55 11.51
N ASP A 165 12.15 -8.58 11.53
CA ASP A 165 13.54 -8.46 11.92
C ASP A 165 14.37 -7.64 10.90
N LEU A 166 15.59 -7.26 11.25
CA LEU A 166 16.44 -6.42 10.43
C LEU A 166 16.71 -7.00 9.03
N LYS A 167 16.89 -8.31 8.93
CA LYS A 167 17.14 -9.00 7.64
C LYS A 167 15.92 -8.90 6.72
N ASN A 168 14.74 -9.18 7.27
CA ASN A 168 13.49 -9.13 6.51
C ASN A 168 13.10 -7.69 6.16
N ARG A 169 13.37 -6.70 7.02
CA ARG A 169 13.20 -5.27 6.69
C ARG A 169 14.06 -4.86 5.49
N ALA A 170 15.34 -5.26 5.48
CA ALA A 170 16.25 -4.97 4.38
C ALA A 170 15.76 -5.62 3.06
N LEU A 171 15.25 -6.85 3.13
CA LEU A 171 14.68 -7.54 1.98
C LEU A 171 13.45 -6.80 1.43
N VAL A 172 12.49 -6.43 2.29
CA VAL A 172 11.28 -5.69 1.90
C VAL A 172 11.65 -4.34 1.29
N ARG A 173 12.57 -3.57 1.93
CA ARG A 173 13.07 -2.30 1.39
C ARG A 173 13.65 -2.49 -0.02
N LYS A 174 14.59 -3.42 -0.19
CA LYS A 174 15.19 -3.72 -1.50
C LYS A 174 14.12 -4.05 -2.54
N THR A 175 13.22 -4.97 -2.20
CA THR A 175 12.13 -5.38 -3.09
C THR A 175 11.30 -4.17 -3.53
N MET A 176 10.87 -3.31 -2.60
CA MET A 176 10.07 -2.13 -2.93
C MET A 176 10.79 -1.14 -3.84
N MET A 177 12.10 -0.93 -3.62
CA MET A 177 12.88 -0.01 -4.47
C MET A 177 13.06 -0.54 -5.91
N GLU A 178 13.06 -1.86 -6.10
CA GLU A 178 13.19 -2.52 -7.41
C GLU A 178 11.86 -2.66 -8.16
N LEU A 179 10.73 -2.41 -7.50
CA LEU A 179 9.41 -2.49 -8.13
C LEU A 179 9.23 -1.42 -9.22
N PRO A 180 8.72 -1.78 -10.42
CA PRO A 180 8.40 -0.81 -11.48
C PRO A 180 7.13 -0.01 -11.18
N GLU A 181 6.26 -0.49 -10.33
CA GLU A 181 5.02 0.15 -9.91
C GLU A 181 5.29 1.47 -9.16
N SER A 182 4.35 2.41 -9.19
CA SER A 182 4.36 3.57 -8.29
C SER A 182 4.01 3.13 -6.88
N ILE A 183 4.72 3.63 -5.88
CA ILE A 183 4.60 3.15 -4.51
C ILE A 183 4.27 4.28 -3.55
N ILE A 184 3.26 4.04 -2.71
CA ILE A 184 2.93 4.87 -1.55
C ILE A 184 3.16 4.02 -0.30
N VAL A 185 4.04 4.46 0.59
CA VAL A 185 4.36 3.74 1.83
C VAL A 185 3.95 4.55 3.04
N ILE A 186 3.07 3.98 3.86
CA ILE A 186 2.84 4.48 5.21
C ILE A 186 3.84 3.78 6.13
N SER A 187 4.67 4.54 6.83
CA SER A 187 5.61 3.95 7.78
C SER A 187 6.04 4.92 8.87
N HIS A 188 6.35 4.37 10.04
CA HIS A 188 7.10 5.04 11.09
C HIS A 188 8.60 4.65 11.07
N ASP A 189 9.00 3.73 10.20
CA ASP A 189 10.38 3.34 9.92
C ASP A 189 11.00 4.37 8.96
N LEU A 190 11.49 5.48 9.52
CA LEU A 190 12.00 6.61 8.75
C LEU A 190 13.13 6.25 7.78
N PRO A 191 14.10 5.38 8.15
CA PRO A 191 15.13 4.89 7.23
C PRO A 191 14.58 4.28 5.95
N LEU A 192 13.37 3.70 5.97
CA LEU A 192 12.72 3.15 4.79
C LEU A 192 12.37 4.21 3.74
N LEU A 193 12.13 5.46 4.19
CA LEU A 193 11.62 6.55 3.38
C LEU A 193 12.70 7.56 2.94
N GLU A 194 13.94 7.42 3.40
CA GLU A 194 15.02 8.38 3.13
C GLU A 194 15.31 8.58 1.63
N ASP A 195 15.10 7.53 0.81
CA ASP A 195 15.30 7.58 -0.63
C ASP A 195 14.02 7.93 -1.43
N PHE A 196 12.94 8.35 -0.75
CA PHE A 196 11.67 8.68 -1.39
C PHE A 196 11.68 10.14 -1.89
N GLU A 197 11.02 10.36 -3.03
CA GLU A 197 10.99 11.67 -3.68
C GLU A 197 10.20 12.71 -2.89
N ARG A 198 9.13 12.26 -2.22
CA ARG A 198 8.18 13.12 -1.50
C ARG A 198 7.64 12.40 -0.28
N VAL A 199 7.51 13.12 0.82
CA VAL A 199 6.94 12.60 2.06
C VAL A 199 5.87 13.54 2.59
N LEU A 200 4.71 12.94 2.88
CA LEU A 200 3.55 13.60 3.46
C LEU A 200 3.52 13.36 4.97
N LEU A 201 3.50 14.42 5.76
CA LEU A 201 3.38 14.34 7.22
C LEU A 201 1.98 14.68 7.65
N PHE A 202 1.34 13.73 8.31
CA PHE A 202 0.01 13.92 8.89
C PHE A 202 0.06 14.06 10.40
N ASP A 203 -0.74 15.00 10.92
CA ASP A 203 -1.01 15.15 12.35
C ASP A 203 -2.49 15.48 12.56
N GLN A 204 -3.13 14.79 13.51
CA GLN A 204 -4.54 14.98 13.90
C GLN A 204 -5.50 15.13 12.72
N GLY A 205 -5.35 14.29 11.68
CA GLY A 205 -6.19 14.31 10.49
C GLY A 205 -5.86 15.42 9.47
N ARG A 206 -4.77 16.16 9.65
CA ARG A 206 -4.34 17.24 8.77
C ARG A 206 -3.00 16.92 8.10
N LEU A 207 -2.87 17.29 6.84
CA LEU A 207 -1.57 17.32 6.17
C LEU A 207 -0.80 18.55 6.68
N VAL A 208 0.26 18.32 7.46
CA VAL A 208 1.04 19.41 8.10
C VAL A 208 2.38 19.67 7.43
N ALA A 209 2.88 18.71 6.62
CA ALA A 209 3.99 18.94 5.71
C ALA A 209 3.83 18.08 4.44
N ASP A 210 4.33 18.61 3.35
CA ASP A 210 4.38 18.03 2.03
C ASP A 210 5.69 18.49 1.40
N ALA A 211 6.73 17.63 1.44
CA ALA A 211 8.10 18.04 1.18
C ALA A 211 8.98 16.85 0.75
N PRO A 212 10.22 17.10 0.27
CA PRO A 212 11.22 16.05 0.11
C PRO A 212 11.45 15.29 1.42
N ALA A 213 11.87 14.02 1.31
CA ALA A 213 11.98 13.11 2.45
C ALA A 213 12.79 13.69 3.63
N GLU A 214 13.95 14.27 3.35
CA GLU A 214 14.82 14.84 4.38
C GLU A 214 14.12 15.90 5.24
N GLU A 215 13.42 16.84 4.59
CA GLU A 215 12.72 17.93 5.26
C GLU A 215 11.51 17.43 6.08
N ALA A 216 10.67 16.58 5.48
CA ALA A 216 9.49 16.05 6.16
C ALA A 216 9.88 15.16 7.37
N ILE A 217 10.93 14.34 7.24
CA ILE A 217 11.46 13.50 8.32
C ILE A 217 12.06 14.35 9.44
N ALA A 218 12.81 15.41 9.11
CA ALA A 218 13.36 16.33 10.12
C ALA A 218 12.23 17.00 10.92
N ARG A 219 11.19 17.45 10.24
CA ARG A 219 10.01 18.05 10.88
C ARG A 219 9.27 17.06 11.78
N TYR A 220 9.09 15.83 11.32
CA TYR A 220 8.45 14.78 12.13
C TYR A 220 9.26 14.47 13.41
N ARG A 221 10.59 14.37 13.32
CA ARG A 221 11.46 14.17 14.49
C ARG A 221 11.32 15.31 15.53
N GLY A 222 11.18 16.55 15.05
CA GLY A 222 10.94 17.70 15.92
C GLY A 222 9.57 17.73 16.60
N MET A 223 8.56 17.03 16.03
CA MET A 223 7.23 16.92 16.63
C MET A 223 7.09 15.74 17.59
N ALA A 224 7.92 14.70 17.43
CA ALA A 224 7.86 13.46 18.20
C ALA A 224 8.76 13.48 19.45
N GLY A 225 9.66 14.44 19.58
CA GLY A 225 10.54 14.70 20.75
C GLY A 225 9.97 15.77 21.64
#